data_b9d0b03ae6e827a0e6374310a5ccbae7
#
_entry.id   b9d0b03ae6e827a0e6374310a5ccbae7
#
_cell.length_a   1.000
_cell.length_b   1.000
_cell.length_c   1.000
_cell.angle_alpha   90.00
_cell.angle_beta   90.00
_cell.angle_gamma   90.00
#
_symmetry.space_group_name_H-M   'P 1'
#
loop_
_entity.id
_entity.type
_entity.pdbx_description
1 polymer ?
#
loop_
_entity_poly.entity_id
_entity_poly.type
_entity_poly.pdbx_seq_one_letter_code
_entity_poly.pdbx_strand_id
1 'polypeptide(L)'
;MANEDKKRALDAAIAKLEKDFGKGTVMRLGDPAAQVAVETIPTGSLSLDLALGLGGVPKGRIVEIYGPESSGKTTVALHMIAEVQKRGGIAGFIDAEHALDPVYAKNIGVDIDNLYISQPDSGEQALEITETMVRSGAVDIVIVDSVAALVPKAEIDGDMGDSHVGLQARLMSQALRKLTPVVSKNNCVVIFINQLREKVGVMFGNPETTTGGRALKFYSSVRLDVRKIETLKQNGEVIGNRTRVKIVKNKVAPPFREAEFDILFGKGISTEGDLVDLASNAGIIQKSGAWFSYEGNKIGQGRENAKQFLLDNPEIREEVDRRVREHYGIVDGVKEAEASDDAKQAKAKKKADTEE
;
A
#
# COMPACT_ATOMS: atom_id res chain seq x y z
N MET A 1 -17.07 -22.90 40.46
CA MET A 1 -17.96 -23.90 39.79
C MET A 1 -18.55 -23.37 38.48
N ALA A 2 -19.40 -22.36 38.45
CA ALA A 2 -20.02 -21.90 37.16
C ALA A 2 -19.06 -21.46 36.02
N ASN A 3 -17.84 -21.08 36.33
CA ASN A 3 -16.87 -20.64 35.32
C ASN A 3 -16.07 -21.82 34.72
N GLU A 4 -15.80 -22.86 35.50
CA GLU A 4 -15.14 -24.09 35.04
C GLU A 4 -16.05 -24.91 34.13
N ASP A 5 -17.34 -25.02 34.48
CA ASP A 5 -18.29 -25.73 33.64
C ASP A 5 -18.52 -25.03 32.28
N LYS A 6 -18.54 -23.69 32.26
CA LYS A 6 -18.59 -22.91 31.04
C LYS A 6 -17.34 -23.12 30.18
N LYS A 7 -16.17 -23.18 30.80
CA LYS A 7 -14.90 -23.40 30.08
C LYS A 7 -14.84 -24.81 29.49
N ARG A 8 -15.24 -25.84 30.22
CA ARG A 8 -15.36 -27.24 29.71
C ARG A 8 -16.34 -27.35 28.53
N ALA A 9 -17.50 -26.69 28.63
CA ALA A 9 -18.46 -26.67 27.53
C ALA A 9 -17.89 -25.97 26.28
N LEU A 10 -17.17 -24.86 26.45
CA LEU A 10 -16.52 -24.16 25.34
C LEU A 10 -15.39 -25.00 24.71
N ASP A 11 -14.55 -25.63 25.53
CA ASP A 11 -13.45 -26.48 25.05
C ASP A 11 -14.00 -27.69 24.25
N ALA A 12 -15.11 -28.28 24.70
CA ALA A 12 -15.80 -29.36 23.98
C ALA A 12 -16.38 -28.87 22.63
N ALA A 13 -16.95 -27.66 22.60
CA ALA A 13 -17.44 -27.04 21.36
C ALA A 13 -16.31 -26.74 20.38
N ILE A 14 -15.17 -26.21 20.86
CA ILE A 14 -13.99 -25.95 20.05
C ILE A 14 -13.44 -27.26 19.46
N ALA A 15 -13.30 -28.32 20.26
CA ALA A 15 -12.83 -29.61 19.79
C ALA A 15 -13.73 -30.19 18.67
N LYS A 16 -15.05 -30.00 18.79
CA LYS A 16 -15.98 -30.37 17.73
C LYS A 16 -15.79 -29.55 16.46
N LEU A 17 -15.66 -28.23 16.58
CA LEU A 17 -15.40 -27.33 15.45
C LEU A 17 -14.08 -27.66 14.74
N GLU A 18 -13.01 -27.96 15.49
CA GLU A 18 -11.73 -28.39 14.93
C GLU A 18 -11.81 -29.74 14.20
N LYS A 19 -12.66 -30.65 14.68
CA LYS A 19 -12.93 -31.93 14.00
C LYS A 19 -13.67 -31.73 12.68
N ASP A 20 -14.66 -30.82 12.67
CA ASP A 20 -15.53 -30.61 11.51
C ASP A 20 -14.89 -29.68 10.46
N PHE A 21 -14.08 -28.70 10.86
CA PHE A 21 -13.55 -27.63 10.00
C PHE A 21 -12.03 -27.55 9.97
N GLY A 22 -11.31 -28.36 10.75
CA GLY A 22 -9.85 -28.38 10.83
C GLY A 22 -9.29 -27.62 12.04
N LYS A 23 -8.05 -27.97 12.40
CA LYS A 23 -7.32 -27.32 13.50
C LYS A 23 -7.11 -25.82 13.22
N GLY A 24 -7.25 -25.00 14.26
CA GLY A 24 -7.10 -23.54 14.16
C GLY A 24 -8.33 -22.80 13.67
N THR A 25 -9.50 -23.50 13.51
CA THR A 25 -10.78 -22.86 13.16
C THR A 25 -11.21 -21.84 14.21
N VAL A 26 -10.89 -22.09 15.48
CA VAL A 26 -11.08 -21.15 16.59
C VAL A 26 -9.78 -21.02 17.35
N MET A 27 -9.27 -19.80 17.46
CA MET A 27 -8.01 -19.49 18.16
C MET A 27 -8.25 -18.38 19.19
N ARG A 28 -7.48 -18.37 20.25
CA ARG A 28 -7.44 -17.22 21.16
C ARG A 28 -6.54 -16.14 20.54
N LEU A 29 -6.99 -14.90 20.56
CA LEU A 29 -6.22 -13.78 19.99
C LEU A 29 -4.84 -13.60 20.65
N GLY A 30 -4.66 -14.06 21.88
CA GLY A 30 -3.38 -14.05 22.60
C GLY A 30 -2.44 -15.21 22.27
N ASP A 31 -2.89 -16.21 21.51
CA ASP A 31 -2.03 -17.33 21.12
C ASP A 31 -0.98 -16.89 20.11
N PRO A 32 0.30 -17.33 20.21
CA PRO A 32 1.34 -16.98 19.25
C PRO A 32 0.96 -17.27 17.79
N ALA A 33 0.20 -18.34 17.54
CA ALA A 33 -0.32 -18.70 16.22
C ALA A 33 -1.35 -17.71 15.66
N ALA A 34 -2.02 -16.93 16.53
CA ALA A 34 -2.99 -15.89 16.13
C ALA A 34 -2.32 -14.51 15.94
N GLN A 35 -1.12 -14.31 16.48
CA GLN A 35 -0.33 -13.08 16.37
C GLN A 35 0.58 -13.12 15.15
N VAL A 36 -0.01 -13.27 13.96
CA VAL A 36 0.76 -13.16 12.72
C VAL A 36 1.10 -11.69 12.50
N ALA A 37 2.40 -11.37 12.47
CA ALA A 37 2.86 -10.04 12.07
C ALA A 37 2.31 -9.71 10.67
N VAL A 38 1.75 -8.51 10.51
CA VAL A 38 1.20 -8.08 9.22
C VAL A 38 2.38 -7.74 8.31
N GLU A 39 2.63 -8.59 7.32
CA GLU A 39 3.58 -8.27 6.26
C GLU A 39 3.11 -7.08 5.43
N THR A 40 4.04 -6.29 4.93
CA THR A 40 3.73 -5.09 4.16
C THR A 40 4.52 -5.02 2.86
N ILE A 41 3.98 -4.28 1.90
CA ILE A 41 4.64 -3.88 0.66
C ILE A 41 4.94 -2.38 0.78
N PRO A 42 6.21 -1.94 0.68
CA PRO A 42 6.56 -0.52 0.64
C PRO A 42 5.92 0.19 -0.53
N THR A 43 5.69 1.47 -0.35
CA THR A 43 5.02 2.30 -1.36
C THR A 43 5.97 2.97 -2.35
N GLY A 44 7.29 2.89 -2.11
CA GLY A 44 8.30 3.65 -2.84
C GLY A 44 8.49 5.08 -2.31
N SER A 45 7.69 5.51 -1.32
CA SER A 45 7.86 6.74 -0.57
C SER A 45 8.01 6.42 0.91
N LEU A 46 9.15 6.76 1.50
CA LEU A 46 9.42 6.47 2.90
C LEU A 46 8.48 7.26 3.83
N SER A 47 8.12 8.49 3.45
CA SER A 47 7.15 9.30 4.20
C SER A 47 5.76 8.67 4.22
N LEU A 48 5.33 8.06 3.09
CA LEU A 48 4.04 7.34 3.03
C LEU A 48 4.09 6.03 3.82
N ASP A 49 5.20 5.31 3.77
CA ASP A 49 5.41 4.09 4.56
C ASP A 49 5.36 4.38 6.07
N LEU A 50 5.98 5.49 6.51
CA LEU A 50 5.88 6.00 7.88
C LEU A 50 4.46 6.39 8.27
N ALA A 51 3.76 7.10 7.40
CA ALA A 51 2.39 7.52 7.64
C ALA A 51 1.43 6.33 7.74
N LEU A 52 1.66 5.25 6.98
CA LEU A 52 0.92 3.99 7.07
C LEU A 52 1.15 3.25 8.39
N GLY A 53 2.27 3.49 9.07
CA GLY A 53 2.53 3.03 10.44
C GLY A 53 3.09 1.62 10.55
N LEU A 54 3.16 0.87 9.44
CA LEU A 54 3.71 -0.50 9.37
C LEU A 54 4.83 -0.62 8.31
N GLY A 55 5.29 0.50 7.74
CA GLY A 55 6.32 0.49 6.70
C GLY A 55 5.82 0.11 5.31
N GLY A 56 4.52 0.22 5.06
CA GLY A 56 3.93 -0.04 3.74
C GLY A 56 2.46 -0.43 3.79
N VAL A 57 1.90 -0.85 2.64
CA VAL A 57 0.53 -1.36 2.55
C VAL A 57 0.45 -2.81 3.03
N PRO A 58 -0.58 -3.19 3.82
CA PRO A 58 -0.67 -4.51 4.43
C PRO A 58 -0.98 -5.60 3.41
N LYS A 59 -0.21 -6.70 3.40
CA LYS A 59 -0.53 -7.92 2.63
C LYS A 59 -1.81 -8.59 3.14
N GLY A 60 -2.45 -9.35 2.28
CA GLY A 60 -3.72 -10.00 2.60
C GLY A 60 -4.89 -9.04 2.72
N ARG A 61 -4.79 -7.82 2.19
CA ARG A 61 -5.80 -6.77 2.34
C ARG A 61 -6.16 -6.08 1.02
N ILE A 62 -7.36 -5.51 1.00
CA ILE A 62 -7.83 -4.63 -0.06
C ILE A 62 -7.49 -3.18 0.32
N VAL A 63 -6.89 -2.46 -0.62
CA VAL A 63 -6.52 -1.04 -0.51
C VAL A 63 -7.28 -0.24 -1.57
N GLU A 64 -7.77 0.93 -1.23
CA GLU A 64 -8.33 1.90 -2.19
C GLU A 64 -7.42 3.12 -2.26
N ILE A 65 -6.97 3.47 -3.48
CA ILE A 65 -6.25 4.71 -3.77
C ILE A 65 -7.19 5.57 -4.62
N TYR A 66 -7.56 6.76 -4.12
CA TYR A 66 -8.47 7.61 -4.83
C TYR A 66 -8.04 9.09 -4.78
N GLY A 67 -8.57 9.89 -5.67
CA GLY A 67 -8.26 11.31 -5.76
C GLY A 67 -8.69 11.89 -7.11
N PRO A 68 -8.48 13.21 -7.30
CA PRO A 68 -8.73 13.87 -8.57
C PRO A 68 -7.91 13.27 -9.72
N GLU A 69 -8.29 13.62 -10.94
CA GLU A 69 -7.48 13.29 -12.11
C GLU A 69 -6.08 13.90 -12.01
N SER A 70 -5.08 13.22 -12.58
CA SER A 70 -3.67 13.66 -12.59
C SER A 70 -3.07 13.93 -11.20
N SER A 71 -3.63 13.34 -10.13
CA SER A 71 -3.10 13.50 -8.76
C SER A 71 -1.93 12.57 -8.44
N GLY A 72 -1.61 11.59 -9.31
CA GLY A 72 -0.51 10.63 -9.12
C GLY A 72 -0.92 9.27 -8.57
N LYS A 73 -2.22 8.90 -8.61
CA LYS A 73 -2.73 7.61 -8.11
C LYS A 73 -2.03 6.41 -8.74
N THR A 74 -2.04 6.35 -10.08
CA THR A 74 -1.40 5.27 -10.85
C THR A 74 0.11 5.25 -10.62
N THR A 75 0.76 6.43 -10.51
CA THR A 75 2.18 6.52 -10.17
C THR A 75 2.51 5.85 -8.84
N VAL A 76 1.75 6.16 -7.79
CA VAL A 76 1.93 5.54 -6.45
C VAL A 76 1.74 4.03 -6.52
N ALA A 77 0.73 3.56 -7.28
CA ALA A 77 0.47 2.13 -7.46
C ALA A 77 1.59 1.42 -8.24
N LEU A 78 2.14 2.05 -9.29
CA LEU A 78 3.27 1.51 -10.05
C LEU A 78 4.55 1.42 -9.22
N HIS A 79 4.81 2.37 -8.33
CA HIS A 79 5.93 2.26 -7.39
C HIS A 79 5.79 1.04 -6.47
N MET A 80 4.56 0.73 -6.00
CA MET A 80 4.32 -0.48 -5.19
C MET A 80 4.60 -1.76 -5.98
N ILE A 81 4.28 -1.80 -7.29
CA ILE A 81 4.68 -2.91 -8.18
C ILE A 81 6.20 -3.04 -8.22
N ALA A 82 6.91 -1.93 -8.48
CA ALA A 82 8.37 -1.94 -8.55
C ALA A 82 8.99 -2.45 -7.23
N GLU A 83 8.44 -2.05 -6.07
CA GLU A 83 8.90 -2.52 -4.76
C GLU A 83 8.64 -4.03 -4.54
N VAL A 84 7.52 -4.56 -5.04
CA VAL A 84 7.24 -6.01 -5.02
C VAL A 84 8.25 -6.75 -5.88
N GLN A 85 8.47 -6.32 -7.13
CA GLN A 85 9.38 -6.97 -8.06
C GLN A 85 10.84 -6.93 -7.60
N LYS A 86 11.30 -5.81 -7.00
CA LYS A 86 12.65 -5.72 -6.38
C LYS A 86 12.88 -6.78 -5.29
N ARG A 87 11.82 -7.27 -4.65
CA ARG A 87 11.85 -8.31 -3.61
C ARG A 87 11.59 -9.72 -4.16
N GLY A 88 11.56 -9.86 -5.48
CA GLY A 88 11.32 -11.13 -6.18
C GLY A 88 9.85 -11.55 -6.20
N GLY A 89 8.92 -10.65 -5.84
CA GLY A 89 7.48 -10.91 -5.88
C GLY A 89 6.89 -10.73 -7.28
N ILE A 90 5.68 -11.23 -7.46
CA ILE A 90 4.94 -11.22 -8.73
C ILE A 90 3.80 -10.21 -8.65
N ALA A 91 3.67 -9.40 -9.70
CA ALA A 91 2.67 -8.36 -9.82
C ALA A 91 1.72 -8.56 -11.01
N GLY A 92 0.44 -8.23 -10.81
CA GLY A 92 -0.57 -8.15 -11.86
C GLY A 92 -1.16 -6.75 -11.97
N PHE A 93 -1.51 -6.34 -13.18
CA PHE A 93 -2.13 -5.07 -13.48
C PHE A 93 -3.36 -5.26 -14.38
N ILE A 94 -4.51 -4.87 -13.91
CA ILE A 94 -5.78 -4.90 -14.65
C ILE A 94 -6.03 -3.48 -15.16
N ASP A 95 -5.69 -3.26 -16.42
CA ASP A 95 -5.79 -1.96 -17.12
C ASP A 95 -7.15 -1.82 -17.77
N ALA A 96 -8.17 -1.47 -16.98
CA ALA A 96 -9.52 -1.25 -17.46
C ALA A 96 -9.70 0.11 -18.19
N GLU A 97 -8.76 1.05 -18.03
CA GLU A 97 -8.73 2.32 -18.75
C GLU A 97 -7.98 2.25 -20.08
N HIS A 98 -7.24 1.15 -20.34
CA HIS A 98 -6.36 0.97 -21.51
C HIS A 98 -5.33 2.11 -21.67
N ALA A 99 -4.78 2.57 -20.55
CA ALA A 99 -3.98 3.79 -20.47
C ALA A 99 -2.57 3.58 -19.88
N LEU A 100 -2.18 2.34 -19.58
CA LEU A 100 -0.85 2.07 -19.02
C LEU A 100 0.24 2.35 -20.06
N ASP A 101 1.12 3.29 -19.75
CA ASP A 101 2.33 3.57 -20.55
C ASP A 101 3.49 2.68 -20.06
N PRO A 102 3.98 1.73 -20.89
CA PRO A 102 5.08 0.84 -20.52
C PRO A 102 6.41 1.59 -20.37
N VAL A 103 6.62 2.68 -21.11
CA VAL A 103 7.84 3.49 -21.00
C VAL A 103 7.87 4.20 -19.64
N TYR A 104 6.74 4.78 -19.23
CA TYR A 104 6.62 5.40 -17.93
C TYR A 104 6.76 4.38 -16.79
N ALA A 105 6.12 3.22 -16.90
CA ALA A 105 6.25 2.14 -15.91
C ALA A 105 7.72 1.71 -15.74
N LYS A 106 8.45 1.52 -16.85
CA LYS A 106 9.88 1.19 -16.85
C LYS A 106 10.72 2.28 -16.17
N ASN A 107 10.43 3.55 -16.44
CA ASN A 107 11.15 4.68 -15.84
C ASN A 107 10.94 4.78 -14.31
N ILE A 108 9.82 4.31 -13.81
CA ILE A 108 9.52 4.21 -12.37
C ILE A 108 10.31 3.05 -11.73
N GLY A 109 10.79 2.10 -12.52
CA GLY A 109 11.52 0.92 -12.06
C GLY A 109 10.70 -0.37 -12.09
N VAL A 110 9.56 -0.37 -12.76
CA VAL A 110 8.78 -1.59 -13.01
C VAL A 110 9.52 -2.45 -14.05
N ASP A 111 9.72 -3.71 -13.73
CA ASP A 111 10.13 -4.73 -14.68
C ASP A 111 8.92 -5.10 -15.53
N ILE A 112 8.84 -4.48 -16.72
CA ILE A 112 7.70 -4.64 -17.65
C ILE A 112 7.67 -6.02 -18.30
N ASP A 113 8.81 -6.71 -18.40
CA ASP A 113 8.92 -8.03 -18.99
C ASP A 113 8.32 -9.11 -18.06
N ASN A 114 8.26 -8.82 -16.75
CA ASN A 114 7.71 -9.68 -15.71
C ASN A 114 6.43 -9.12 -15.07
N LEU A 115 5.80 -8.13 -15.67
CA LEU A 115 4.49 -7.62 -15.24
C LEU A 115 3.35 -8.31 -16.01
N TYR A 116 2.46 -9.00 -15.30
CA TYR A 116 1.27 -9.58 -15.89
C TYR A 116 0.18 -8.51 -16.07
N ILE A 117 -0.16 -8.19 -17.32
CA ILE A 117 -1.19 -7.20 -17.64
C ILE A 117 -2.42 -7.88 -18.26
N SER A 118 -3.60 -7.36 -17.93
CA SER A 118 -4.87 -7.72 -18.58
C SER A 118 -5.66 -6.46 -18.88
N GLN A 119 -6.28 -6.43 -20.08
CA GLN A 119 -7.17 -5.34 -20.54
C GLN A 119 -8.56 -5.92 -20.79
N PRO A 120 -9.40 -5.99 -19.76
CA PRO A 120 -10.71 -6.62 -19.85
C PRO A 120 -11.74 -5.76 -20.55
N ASP A 121 -12.71 -6.40 -21.25
CA ASP A 121 -13.80 -5.72 -21.96
C ASP A 121 -14.96 -5.30 -21.04
N SER A 122 -15.07 -5.90 -19.84
CA SER A 122 -16.15 -5.61 -18.89
C SER A 122 -15.68 -5.65 -17.44
N GLY A 123 -16.46 -5.04 -16.54
CA GLY A 123 -16.20 -5.05 -15.12
C GLY A 123 -16.24 -6.46 -14.52
N GLU A 124 -17.14 -7.33 -14.97
CA GLU A 124 -17.23 -8.73 -14.57
C GLU A 124 -15.94 -9.47 -14.91
N GLN A 125 -15.46 -9.33 -16.15
CA GLN A 125 -14.23 -9.95 -16.62
C GLN A 125 -13.01 -9.46 -15.81
N ALA A 126 -12.90 -8.15 -15.60
CA ALA A 126 -11.82 -7.56 -14.78
C ALA A 126 -11.74 -8.17 -13.37
N LEU A 127 -12.89 -8.29 -12.71
CA LEU A 127 -12.99 -8.79 -11.35
C LEU A 127 -12.81 -10.31 -11.25
N GLU A 128 -13.23 -11.08 -12.26
CA GLU A 128 -12.97 -12.52 -12.36
C GLU A 128 -11.50 -12.83 -12.61
N ILE A 129 -10.83 -12.06 -13.48
CA ILE A 129 -9.39 -12.17 -13.73
C ILE A 129 -8.64 -11.84 -12.43
N THR A 130 -9.01 -10.75 -11.74
CA THR A 130 -8.43 -10.38 -10.43
C THR A 130 -8.59 -11.51 -9.42
N GLU A 131 -9.80 -12.08 -9.28
CA GLU A 131 -10.07 -13.19 -8.37
C GLU A 131 -9.20 -14.41 -8.71
N THR A 132 -9.09 -14.76 -9.98
CA THR A 132 -8.31 -15.91 -10.47
C THR A 132 -6.82 -15.73 -10.19
N MET A 133 -6.26 -14.56 -10.47
CA MET A 133 -4.85 -14.24 -10.18
C MET A 133 -4.57 -14.35 -8.68
N VAL A 134 -5.39 -13.77 -7.83
CA VAL A 134 -5.23 -13.85 -6.37
C VAL A 134 -5.40 -15.29 -5.88
N ARG A 135 -6.36 -16.04 -6.42
CA ARG A 135 -6.63 -17.43 -6.02
C ARG A 135 -5.51 -18.39 -6.38
N SER A 136 -4.67 -18.06 -7.37
CA SER A 136 -3.49 -18.85 -7.73
C SER A 136 -2.48 -18.97 -6.59
N GLY A 137 -2.48 -18.00 -5.66
CA GLY A 137 -1.52 -17.92 -4.56
C GLY A 137 -0.09 -17.54 -4.99
N ALA A 138 0.12 -17.23 -6.27
CA ALA A 138 1.44 -16.88 -6.82
C ALA A 138 1.68 -15.37 -6.91
N VAL A 139 0.63 -14.54 -6.81
CA VAL A 139 0.71 -13.10 -7.03
C VAL A 139 0.69 -12.36 -5.70
N ASP A 140 1.66 -11.47 -5.48
CA ASP A 140 1.79 -10.68 -4.26
C ASP A 140 0.94 -9.41 -4.28
N ILE A 141 0.78 -8.80 -5.46
CA ILE A 141 0.01 -7.57 -5.66
C ILE A 141 -0.77 -7.62 -6.97
N VAL A 142 -2.03 -7.19 -6.93
CA VAL A 142 -2.85 -6.94 -8.12
C VAL A 142 -3.40 -5.53 -8.04
N ILE A 143 -3.20 -4.74 -9.11
CA ILE A 143 -3.75 -3.39 -9.26
C ILE A 143 -4.89 -3.42 -10.25
N VAL A 144 -6.00 -2.77 -9.93
CA VAL A 144 -7.16 -2.55 -10.82
C VAL A 144 -7.28 -1.06 -11.07
N ASP A 145 -6.97 -0.64 -12.30
CA ASP A 145 -7.01 0.78 -12.73
C ASP A 145 -8.00 0.94 -13.90
N SER A 146 -9.15 1.57 -13.72
CA SER A 146 -9.70 2.04 -12.44
C SER A 146 -11.12 1.50 -12.23
N VAL A 147 -11.63 1.61 -10.98
CA VAL A 147 -13.04 1.25 -10.68
C VAL A 147 -14.03 2.01 -11.55
N ALA A 148 -13.72 3.25 -11.94
CA ALA A 148 -14.58 4.04 -12.80
C ALA A 148 -14.78 3.42 -14.19
N ALA A 149 -13.81 2.66 -14.68
CA ALA A 149 -13.84 1.98 -15.97
C ALA A 149 -14.42 0.55 -15.91
N LEU A 150 -14.77 0.04 -14.72
CA LEU A 150 -15.43 -1.27 -14.58
C LEU A 150 -16.90 -1.19 -14.97
N VAL A 151 -17.17 -1.16 -16.28
CA VAL A 151 -18.52 -1.11 -16.82
C VAL A 151 -19.15 -2.50 -16.77
N PRO A 152 -20.33 -2.67 -16.16
CA PRO A 152 -21.06 -3.93 -16.19
C PRO A 152 -21.39 -4.38 -17.61
N LYS A 153 -21.31 -5.67 -17.90
CA LYS A 153 -21.62 -6.23 -19.22
C LYS A 153 -23.02 -5.86 -19.70
N ALA A 154 -24.00 -5.89 -18.79
CA ALA A 154 -25.38 -5.50 -19.13
C ALA A 154 -25.53 -4.02 -19.56
N GLU A 155 -24.60 -3.15 -19.15
CA GLU A 155 -24.54 -1.75 -19.59
C GLU A 155 -23.86 -1.65 -20.97
N ILE A 156 -22.86 -2.49 -21.25
CA ILE A 156 -22.18 -2.56 -22.55
C ILE A 156 -23.12 -3.11 -23.63
N ASP A 157 -23.90 -4.12 -23.29
CA ASP A 157 -24.84 -4.80 -24.22
C ASP A 157 -26.15 -3.99 -24.42
N GLY A 158 -26.41 -2.94 -23.62
CA GLY A 158 -27.58 -2.07 -23.70
C GLY A 158 -27.46 -0.99 -24.76
N ASP A 159 -28.59 -0.34 -25.05
CA ASP A 159 -28.63 0.77 -26.01
C ASP A 159 -28.13 2.08 -25.38
N MET A 160 -27.59 2.97 -26.24
CA MET A 160 -27.17 4.30 -25.79
C MET A 160 -28.35 5.10 -25.25
N GLY A 161 -28.26 5.48 -23.97
CA GLY A 161 -29.32 6.22 -23.26
C GLY A 161 -30.13 5.38 -22.28
N ASP A 162 -29.91 4.08 -22.23
CA ASP A 162 -30.51 3.20 -21.22
C ASP A 162 -30.04 3.56 -19.83
N SER A 163 -30.94 3.44 -18.84
CA SER A 163 -30.63 3.73 -17.45
C SER A 163 -30.19 2.48 -16.72
N HIS A 164 -28.90 2.41 -16.38
CA HIS A 164 -28.29 1.29 -15.66
C HIS A 164 -27.93 1.63 -14.20
N VAL A 165 -28.82 2.36 -13.52
CA VAL A 165 -28.56 2.86 -12.15
C VAL A 165 -28.20 1.74 -11.20
N GLY A 166 -27.02 1.84 -10.59
CA GLY A 166 -26.58 0.97 -9.50
C GLY A 166 -26.02 -0.38 -9.91
N LEU A 167 -25.93 -0.73 -11.20
CA LEU A 167 -25.35 -2.01 -11.65
C LEU A 167 -23.88 -2.13 -11.22
N GLN A 168 -23.06 -1.11 -11.45
CA GLN A 168 -21.66 -1.09 -11.04
C GLN A 168 -21.51 -1.25 -9.51
N ALA A 169 -22.36 -0.61 -8.71
CA ALA A 169 -22.32 -0.74 -7.27
C ALA A 169 -22.70 -2.15 -6.78
N ARG A 170 -23.63 -2.82 -7.47
CA ARG A 170 -23.98 -4.24 -7.19
C ARG A 170 -22.83 -5.16 -7.57
N LEU A 171 -22.23 -4.98 -8.75
CA LEU A 171 -21.07 -5.73 -9.21
C LEU A 171 -19.91 -5.62 -8.22
N MET A 172 -19.54 -4.41 -7.82
CA MET A 172 -18.49 -4.18 -6.82
C MET A 172 -18.82 -4.82 -5.47
N SER A 173 -20.05 -4.72 -5.02
CA SER A 173 -20.47 -5.34 -3.74
C SER A 173 -20.39 -6.87 -3.79
N GLN A 174 -20.72 -7.49 -4.91
CA GLN A 174 -20.62 -8.93 -5.11
C GLN A 174 -19.15 -9.37 -5.18
N ALA A 175 -18.35 -8.71 -5.98
CA ALA A 175 -16.93 -9.02 -6.17
C ALA A 175 -16.14 -8.88 -4.87
N LEU A 176 -16.32 -7.79 -4.13
CA LEU A 176 -15.58 -7.56 -2.88
C LEU A 176 -15.92 -8.57 -1.78
N ARG A 177 -17.15 -9.09 -1.74
CA ARG A 177 -17.50 -10.21 -0.84
C ARG A 177 -16.74 -11.49 -1.17
N LYS A 178 -16.50 -11.78 -2.45
CA LYS A 178 -15.73 -12.94 -2.89
C LYS A 178 -14.22 -12.70 -2.73
N LEU A 179 -13.72 -11.53 -3.12
CA LEU A 179 -12.30 -11.20 -3.11
C LEU A 179 -11.73 -11.12 -1.69
N THR A 180 -12.45 -10.54 -0.73
CA THR A 180 -11.91 -10.30 0.61
C THR A 180 -11.35 -11.56 1.29
N PRO A 181 -12.07 -12.70 1.38
CA PRO A 181 -11.52 -13.90 1.99
C PRO A 181 -10.39 -14.53 1.16
N VAL A 182 -10.45 -14.44 -0.17
CA VAL A 182 -9.41 -14.99 -1.06
C VAL A 182 -8.12 -14.19 -0.94
N VAL A 183 -8.21 -12.86 -0.93
CA VAL A 183 -7.09 -11.93 -0.73
C VAL A 183 -6.40 -12.19 0.61
N SER A 184 -7.17 -12.31 1.68
CA SER A 184 -6.64 -12.61 3.01
C SER A 184 -5.96 -13.97 3.09
N LYS A 185 -6.55 -15.02 2.49
CA LYS A 185 -6.02 -16.39 2.53
C LYS A 185 -4.71 -16.53 1.76
N ASN A 186 -4.57 -15.82 0.63
CA ASN A 186 -3.39 -15.92 -0.24
C ASN A 186 -2.35 -14.82 0.03
N ASN A 187 -2.51 -14.05 1.09
CA ASN A 187 -1.58 -12.98 1.51
C ASN A 187 -1.22 -12.00 0.37
N CYS A 188 -2.13 -11.79 -0.58
CA CYS A 188 -1.98 -10.87 -1.71
C CYS A 188 -2.54 -9.49 -1.36
N VAL A 189 -1.98 -8.42 -1.92
CA VAL A 189 -2.57 -7.08 -1.86
C VAL A 189 -3.38 -6.83 -3.12
N VAL A 190 -4.65 -6.40 -2.97
CA VAL A 190 -5.44 -5.91 -4.11
C VAL A 190 -5.68 -4.43 -3.95
N ILE A 191 -5.19 -3.64 -4.91
CA ILE A 191 -5.33 -2.19 -4.94
C ILE A 191 -6.37 -1.81 -5.99
N PHE A 192 -7.40 -1.11 -5.56
CA PHE A 192 -8.36 -0.47 -6.46
C PHE A 192 -8.04 1.02 -6.57
N ILE A 193 -7.70 1.47 -7.77
CA ILE A 193 -7.60 2.89 -8.09
C ILE A 193 -9.00 3.40 -8.39
N ASN A 194 -9.37 4.55 -7.82
CA ASN A 194 -10.70 5.11 -7.96
C ASN A 194 -10.67 6.61 -8.27
N GLN A 195 -11.69 7.06 -8.97
CA GLN A 195 -11.87 8.47 -9.32
C GLN A 195 -12.87 9.13 -8.37
N LEU A 196 -12.71 10.42 -8.16
CA LEU A 196 -13.69 11.25 -7.46
C LEU A 196 -14.77 11.73 -8.43
N ARG A 197 -15.99 11.80 -7.93
CA ARG A 197 -17.14 12.43 -8.58
C ARG A 197 -17.82 13.36 -7.59
N GLU A 198 -18.46 14.38 -8.07
CA GLU A 198 -19.23 15.28 -7.24
C GLU A 198 -20.71 14.88 -7.24
N LYS A 199 -21.32 14.87 -6.07
CA LYS A 199 -22.76 14.68 -5.93
C LYS A 199 -23.46 15.99 -6.23
N VAL A 200 -24.33 15.96 -7.22
CA VAL A 200 -25.20 17.10 -7.55
C VAL A 200 -26.17 17.37 -6.39
N GLY A 201 -26.34 18.63 -6.04
CA GLY A 201 -27.35 19.06 -5.05
C GLY A 201 -26.93 19.00 -3.58
N VAL A 202 -25.66 18.69 -3.27
CA VAL A 202 -25.14 18.75 -1.90
C VAL A 202 -24.76 20.19 -1.56
N MET A 203 -25.62 20.90 -0.82
CA MET A 203 -25.36 22.28 -0.38
C MET A 203 -24.50 22.38 0.88
N PHE A 204 -24.45 21.32 1.70
CA PHE A 204 -23.68 21.26 2.95
C PHE A 204 -22.91 19.96 3.08
N GLY A 205 -21.67 20.01 3.60
CA GLY A 205 -20.78 18.87 3.74
C GLY A 205 -19.89 18.64 2.53
N ASN A 206 -19.24 17.47 2.47
CA ASN A 206 -18.34 17.12 1.35
C ASN A 206 -19.14 16.50 0.19
N PRO A 207 -19.22 17.14 -0.99
CA PRO A 207 -19.90 16.61 -2.17
C PRO A 207 -19.13 15.46 -2.82
N GLU A 208 -17.83 15.32 -2.57
CA GLU A 208 -16.99 14.33 -3.22
C GLU A 208 -17.38 12.89 -2.84
N THR A 209 -17.43 12.04 -3.82
CA THR A 209 -17.68 10.60 -3.65
C THR A 209 -16.85 9.80 -4.64
N THR A 210 -16.49 8.57 -4.29
CA THR A 210 -15.83 7.62 -5.21
C THR A 210 -16.85 6.85 -6.03
N THR A 211 -16.48 6.37 -7.23
CA THR A 211 -17.30 5.52 -8.09
C THR A 211 -17.45 4.10 -7.52
N GLY A 212 -18.35 3.27 -8.09
CA GLY A 212 -18.55 1.89 -7.64
C GLY A 212 -19.34 1.73 -6.34
N GLY A 213 -20.01 2.80 -5.87
CA GLY A 213 -20.86 2.78 -4.68
C GLY A 213 -20.10 2.82 -3.36
N ARG A 214 -20.68 2.20 -2.31
CA ARG A 214 -20.12 2.24 -0.95
C ARG A 214 -19.26 1.02 -0.59
N ALA A 215 -19.23 -0.02 -1.41
CA ALA A 215 -18.63 -1.31 -1.05
C ALA A 215 -17.14 -1.19 -0.70
N LEU A 216 -16.34 -0.50 -1.53
CA LEU A 216 -14.92 -0.28 -1.24
C LEU A 216 -14.67 0.44 0.07
N LYS A 217 -15.52 1.41 0.45
CA LYS A 217 -15.39 2.13 1.74
C LYS A 217 -15.45 1.18 2.94
N PHE A 218 -16.22 0.08 2.83
CA PHE A 218 -16.35 -0.91 3.89
C PHE A 218 -15.29 -2.01 3.80
N TYR A 219 -15.06 -2.57 2.61
CA TYR A 219 -14.17 -3.73 2.42
C TYR A 219 -12.69 -3.37 2.45
N SER A 220 -12.27 -2.20 1.97
CA SER A 220 -10.88 -1.77 2.06
C SER A 220 -10.41 -1.68 3.52
N SER A 221 -9.19 -2.15 3.77
CA SER A 221 -8.51 -2.01 5.05
C SER A 221 -7.76 -0.67 5.15
N VAL A 222 -7.24 -0.18 4.03
CA VAL A 222 -6.56 1.11 3.90
C VAL A 222 -7.21 1.90 2.77
N ARG A 223 -7.37 3.21 2.97
CA ARG A 223 -7.84 4.15 1.94
C ARG A 223 -6.94 5.37 1.92
N LEU A 224 -6.40 5.65 0.74
CA LEU A 224 -5.47 6.74 0.48
C LEU A 224 -6.15 7.79 -0.42
N ASP A 225 -6.25 9.02 0.09
CA ASP A 225 -6.69 10.20 -0.67
C ASP A 225 -5.45 10.91 -1.21
N VAL A 226 -5.25 10.84 -2.53
CA VAL A 226 -4.06 11.37 -3.22
C VAL A 226 -4.40 12.69 -3.89
N ARG A 227 -3.71 13.77 -3.51
CA ARG A 227 -3.98 15.11 -4.03
C ARG A 227 -2.70 15.84 -4.41
N LYS A 228 -2.72 16.47 -5.58
CA LYS A 228 -1.74 17.46 -5.94
C LYS A 228 -1.96 18.72 -5.09
N ILE A 229 -0.89 19.24 -4.47
CA ILE A 229 -0.95 20.46 -3.65
C ILE A 229 -0.17 21.62 -4.28
N GLU A 230 0.89 21.32 -5.05
CA GLU A 230 1.71 22.34 -5.69
C GLU A 230 2.26 21.84 -7.02
N THR A 231 2.54 22.75 -7.93
CA THR A 231 3.24 22.46 -9.19
C THR A 231 4.71 22.82 -9.04
N LEU A 232 5.59 21.84 -9.24
CA LEU A 232 7.03 22.02 -9.17
C LEU A 232 7.56 22.60 -10.50
N LYS A 233 8.37 23.63 -10.39
CA LYS A 233 9.00 24.29 -11.54
C LYS A 233 10.51 24.37 -11.35
N GLN A 234 11.24 24.17 -12.45
CA GLN A 234 12.68 24.37 -12.52
C GLN A 234 12.99 25.17 -13.77
N ASN A 235 13.72 26.29 -13.63
CA ASN A 235 14.06 27.20 -14.72
C ASN A 235 12.83 27.70 -15.54
N GLY A 236 11.66 27.82 -14.88
CA GLY A 236 10.40 28.23 -15.52
C GLY A 236 9.57 27.10 -16.12
N GLU A 237 10.14 25.91 -16.30
CA GLU A 237 9.44 24.73 -16.81
C GLU A 237 8.81 23.92 -15.68
N VAL A 238 7.65 23.33 -15.95
CA VAL A 238 6.96 22.45 -15.01
C VAL A 238 7.59 21.07 -15.07
N ILE A 239 8.18 20.62 -13.96
CA ILE A 239 8.91 19.34 -13.86
C ILE A 239 8.16 18.26 -13.10
N GLY A 240 7.12 18.62 -12.35
CA GLY A 240 6.38 17.68 -11.53
C GLY A 240 5.36 18.34 -10.63
N ASN A 241 4.89 17.59 -9.67
CA ASN A 241 3.92 18.04 -8.67
C ASN A 241 4.34 17.61 -7.25
N ARG A 242 4.15 18.47 -6.27
CA ARG A 242 4.09 18.10 -4.87
C ARG A 242 2.74 17.44 -4.62
N THR A 243 2.77 16.24 -4.10
CA THR A 243 1.59 15.42 -3.86
C THR A 243 1.45 15.13 -2.37
N ARG A 244 0.22 15.29 -1.86
CA ARG A 244 -0.14 14.89 -0.51
C ARG A 244 -1.02 13.64 -0.56
N VAL A 245 -0.68 12.66 0.26
CA VAL A 245 -1.46 11.45 0.47
C VAL A 245 -1.97 11.42 1.90
N LYS A 246 -3.29 11.44 2.06
CA LYS A 246 -3.95 11.34 3.36
C LYS A 246 -4.50 9.94 3.57
N ILE A 247 -4.17 9.33 4.69
CA ILE A 247 -4.67 8.02 5.09
C ILE A 247 -6.01 8.21 5.80
N VAL A 248 -7.09 8.14 5.05
CA VAL A 248 -8.45 8.40 5.57
C VAL A 248 -9.07 7.20 6.29
N LYS A 249 -8.50 6.01 6.07
CA LYS A 249 -8.87 4.77 6.75
C LYS A 249 -7.66 3.87 6.85
N ASN A 250 -7.46 3.30 8.03
CA ASN A 250 -6.46 2.27 8.27
C ASN A 250 -6.98 1.33 9.37
N LYS A 251 -7.05 0.02 9.09
CA LYS A 251 -7.48 -1.00 10.05
C LYS A 251 -6.31 -1.67 10.78
N VAL A 252 -5.08 -1.39 10.38
CA VAL A 252 -3.87 -2.05 10.91
C VAL A 252 -2.95 -1.10 11.68
N ALA A 253 -3.17 0.21 11.58
CA ALA A 253 -2.47 1.26 12.32
C ALA A 253 -3.38 2.49 12.51
N PRO A 254 -3.01 3.49 13.34
CA PRO A 254 -3.78 4.71 13.50
C PRO A 254 -3.95 5.48 12.18
N PRO A 255 -5.20 5.79 11.76
CA PRO A 255 -5.48 6.55 10.54
C PRO A 255 -5.22 8.05 10.70
N PHE A 256 -5.53 8.82 9.63
CA PHE A 256 -5.52 10.29 9.55
C PHE A 256 -4.13 10.94 9.55
N ARG A 257 -3.08 10.13 9.33
CA ARG A 257 -1.75 10.64 9.02
C ARG A 257 -1.68 11.07 7.55
N GLU A 258 -0.73 11.95 7.27
CA GLU A 258 -0.49 12.48 5.92
C GLU A 258 0.98 12.32 5.57
N ALA A 259 1.26 12.14 4.30
CA ALA A 259 2.59 12.15 3.72
C ALA A 259 2.62 13.12 2.53
N GLU A 260 3.72 13.82 2.35
CA GLU A 260 3.93 14.72 1.22
C GLU A 260 5.26 14.39 0.56
N PHE A 261 5.22 14.22 -0.75
CA PHE A 261 6.40 13.94 -1.57
C PHE A 261 6.23 14.50 -2.97
N ASP A 262 7.33 14.59 -3.71
CA ASP A 262 7.34 15.08 -5.07
C ASP A 262 7.18 13.93 -6.05
N ILE A 263 6.30 14.10 -7.06
CA ILE A 263 6.19 13.25 -8.23
C ILE A 263 6.74 14.03 -9.42
N LEU A 264 7.85 13.54 -9.99
CA LEU A 264 8.49 14.12 -11.17
C LEU A 264 7.95 13.49 -12.44
N PHE A 265 7.65 14.29 -13.44
CA PHE A 265 7.14 13.79 -14.72
C PHE A 265 8.17 12.90 -15.41
N GLY A 266 7.72 11.75 -15.88
CA GLY A 266 8.56 10.75 -16.52
C GLY A 266 9.49 9.96 -15.59
N LYS A 267 9.56 10.29 -14.27
CA LYS A 267 10.48 9.65 -13.30
C LYS A 267 9.77 9.07 -12.08
N GLY A 268 8.54 9.51 -11.78
CA GLY A 268 7.78 9.05 -10.62
C GLY A 268 8.16 9.77 -9.30
N ILE A 269 8.02 9.08 -8.19
CA ILE A 269 8.30 9.62 -6.84
C ILE A 269 9.79 9.93 -6.69
N SER A 270 10.10 11.15 -6.21
CA SER A 270 11.46 11.57 -5.88
C SER A 270 11.85 10.97 -4.52
N THR A 271 12.43 9.78 -4.52
CA THR A 271 12.83 9.07 -3.29
C THR A 271 13.91 9.81 -2.51
N GLU A 272 14.88 10.41 -3.21
CA GLU A 272 15.92 11.23 -2.58
C GLU A 272 15.37 12.54 -2.01
N GLY A 273 14.38 13.14 -2.68
CA GLY A 273 13.68 14.32 -2.17
C GLY A 273 12.91 14.01 -0.88
N ASP A 274 12.21 12.88 -0.84
CA ASP A 274 11.50 12.37 0.33
C ASP A 274 12.49 12.08 1.48
N LEU A 275 13.63 11.46 1.17
CA LEU A 275 14.68 11.15 2.13
C LEU A 275 15.33 12.42 2.72
N VAL A 276 15.62 13.44 1.91
CA VAL A 276 16.17 14.73 2.39
C VAL A 276 15.19 15.40 3.34
N ASP A 277 13.90 15.42 3.01
CA ASP A 277 12.86 16.01 3.86
C ASP A 277 12.76 15.29 5.21
N LEU A 278 12.70 13.96 5.21
CA LEU A 278 12.61 13.15 6.43
C LEU A 278 13.89 13.25 7.27
N ALA A 279 15.07 13.16 6.64
CA ALA A 279 16.34 13.27 7.34
C ALA A 279 16.54 14.66 7.96
N SER A 280 16.03 15.71 7.31
CA SER A 280 16.06 17.06 7.86
C SER A 280 15.11 17.21 9.05
N ASN A 281 13.92 16.62 8.99
CA ASN A 281 12.97 16.61 10.08
C ASN A 281 13.47 15.83 11.30
N ALA A 282 14.22 14.75 11.06
CA ALA A 282 14.85 13.93 12.09
C ALA A 282 16.17 14.55 12.65
N GLY A 283 16.66 15.65 12.07
CA GLY A 283 17.93 16.26 12.46
C GLY A 283 19.17 15.47 12.04
N ILE A 284 19.03 14.43 11.21
CA ILE A 284 20.10 13.62 10.62
C ILE A 284 20.86 14.45 9.58
N ILE A 285 20.10 15.12 8.69
CA ILE A 285 20.64 16.19 7.84
C ILE A 285 20.29 17.52 8.51
N GLN A 286 21.31 18.32 8.80
CA GLN A 286 21.15 19.61 9.44
C GLN A 286 20.84 20.69 8.39
N LYS A 287 19.83 21.52 8.66
CA LYS A 287 19.44 22.64 7.82
C LYS A 287 19.74 23.95 8.53
N SER A 288 20.63 24.77 7.96
CA SER A 288 20.95 26.10 8.45
C SER A 288 20.73 27.14 7.34
N GLY A 289 19.63 27.87 7.43
CA GLY A 289 19.18 28.75 6.35
C GLY A 289 18.92 27.97 5.05
N ALA A 290 19.63 28.32 3.99
CA ALA A 290 19.54 27.61 2.71
C ALA A 290 20.50 26.40 2.60
N TRP A 291 21.37 26.18 3.58
CA TRP A 291 22.39 25.13 3.53
C TRP A 291 21.93 23.86 4.22
N PHE A 292 22.20 22.75 3.55
CA PHE A 292 22.07 21.39 4.08
C PHE A 292 23.45 20.83 4.38
N SER A 293 23.61 20.16 5.51
CA SER A 293 24.87 19.52 5.93
C SER A 293 24.62 18.16 6.57
N TYR A 294 25.54 17.24 6.33
CA TYR A 294 25.55 15.90 6.89
C TYR A 294 26.92 15.67 7.54
N GLU A 295 26.93 15.26 8.82
CA GLU A 295 28.15 15.06 9.63
C GLU A 295 29.14 16.25 9.57
N GLY A 296 28.62 17.49 9.59
CA GLY A 296 29.41 18.71 9.54
C GLY A 296 29.83 19.15 8.12
N ASN A 297 29.68 18.29 7.12
CA ASN A 297 30.01 18.58 5.73
C ASN A 297 28.82 19.20 5.00
N LYS A 298 29.01 20.28 4.25
CA LYS A 298 27.98 20.87 3.41
C LYS A 298 27.66 19.95 2.24
N ILE A 299 26.40 19.54 2.10
CA ILE A 299 25.94 18.65 1.02
C ILE A 299 25.17 19.39 -0.08
N GLY A 300 24.76 20.64 0.17
CA GLY A 300 24.12 21.46 -0.86
C GLY A 300 23.53 22.75 -0.34
N GLN A 301 23.46 23.75 -1.21
CA GLN A 301 22.67 24.95 -0.99
C GLN A 301 21.31 24.76 -1.66
N GLY A 302 20.24 24.69 -0.88
CA GLY A 302 18.90 24.35 -1.34
C GLY A 302 18.65 22.82 -1.38
N ARG A 303 17.36 22.47 -1.36
CA ARG A 303 16.89 21.08 -1.33
C ARG A 303 17.30 20.28 -2.56
N GLU A 304 17.26 20.89 -3.74
CA GLU A 304 17.61 20.22 -5.01
C GLU A 304 19.09 19.83 -5.08
N ASN A 305 19.98 20.68 -4.56
CA ASN A 305 21.40 20.35 -4.50
C ASN A 305 21.70 19.26 -3.47
N ALA A 306 21.02 19.26 -2.33
CA ALA A 306 21.13 18.18 -1.35
C ALA A 306 20.62 16.85 -1.90
N LYS A 307 19.53 16.86 -2.65
CA LYS A 307 19.00 15.70 -3.37
C LYS A 307 19.99 15.18 -4.42
N GLN A 308 20.57 16.08 -5.23
CA GLN A 308 21.58 15.69 -6.23
C GLN A 308 22.81 15.08 -5.55
N PHE A 309 23.25 15.64 -4.43
CA PHE A 309 24.36 15.08 -3.67
C PHE A 309 24.10 13.64 -3.22
N LEU A 310 22.88 13.32 -2.74
CA LEU A 310 22.53 11.94 -2.36
C LEU A 310 22.48 11.00 -3.58
N LEU A 311 22.06 11.50 -4.75
CA LEU A 311 22.11 10.73 -6.00
C LEU A 311 23.54 10.41 -6.42
N ASP A 312 24.46 11.38 -6.28
CA ASP A 312 25.86 11.24 -6.67
C ASP A 312 26.69 10.43 -5.65
N ASN A 313 26.15 10.23 -4.41
CA ASN A 313 26.82 9.52 -3.31
C ASN A 313 25.92 8.41 -2.74
N PRO A 314 25.80 7.25 -3.42
CA PRO A 314 24.89 6.17 -3.02
C PRO A 314 25.15 5.64 -1.61
N GLU A 315 26.43 5.54 -1.19
CA GLU A 315 26.81 5.05 0.15
C GLU A 315 26.25 5.97 1.26
N ILE A 316 26.34 7.28 1.06
CA ILE A 316 25.78 8.26 2.01
C ILE A 316 24.26 8.20 1.99
N ARG A 317 23.66 8.03 0.81
CA ARG A 317 22.21 7.85 0.66
C ARG A 317 21.71 6.65 1.46
N GLU A 318 22.34 5.49 1.32
CA GLU A 318 22.00 4.28 2.05
C GLU A 318 22.17 4.44 3.57
N GLU A 319 23.24 5.11 3.99
CA GLU A 319 23.45 5.39 5.40
C GLU A 319 22.40 6.33 5.98
N VAL A 320 22.05 7.40 5.27
CA VAL A 320 20.98 8.33 5.68
C VAL A 320 19.63 7.63 5.70
N ASP A 321 19.30 6.78 4.70
CA ASP A 321 18.06 6.00 4.67
C ASP A 321 17.98 5.07 5.90
N ARG A 322 19.04 4.34 6.20
CA ARG A 322 19.11 3.46 7.37
C ARG A 322 18.88 4.24 8.67
N ARG A 323 19.57 5.38 8.86
CA ARG A 323 19.42 6.23 10.06
C ARG A 323 18.02 6.80 10.19
N VAL A 324 17.38 7.18 9.07
CA VAL A 324 15.99 7.67 9.06
C VAL A 324 15.04 6.54 9.46
N ARG A 325 15.21 5.33 8.91
CA ARG A 325 14.39 4.16 9.29
C ARG A 325 14.56 3.81 10.76
N GLU A 326 15.78 3.79 11.28
CA GLU A 326 16.07 3.57 12.70
C GLU A 326 15.42 4.64 13.59
N HIS A 327 15.53 5.93 13.20
CA HIS A 327 14.95 7.04 13.96
C HIS A 327 13.43 6.94 14.07
N TYR A 328 12.76 6.53 13.01
CA TYR A 328 11.30 6.41 12.98
C TYR A 328 10.80 5.00 13.34
N GLY A 329 11.70 4.05 13.67
CA GLY A 329 11.32 2.70 14.08
C GLY A 329 10.77 1.83 12.96
N ILE A 330 11.11 2.12 11.70
CA ILE A 330 10.84 1.19 10.59
C ILE A 330 11.95 0.15 10.59
N VAL A 331 11.66 -1.03 11.11
CA VAL A 331 12.55 -2.19 10.99
C VAL A 331 12.09 -2.98 9.78
N ASP A 332 13.01 -3.30 8.87
CA ASP A 332 12.69 -4.21 7.76
C ASP A 332 12.26 -5.55 8.35
N GLY A 333 11.01 -5.93 8.12
CA GLY A 333 10.33 -7.08 8.76
C GLY A 333 10.95 -8.47 8.53
N VAL A 334 12.16 -8.54 7.95
CA VAL A 334 12.90 -9.78 7.71
C VAL A 334 14.03 -9.98 8.74
N LYS A 335 14.51 -8.95 9.43
CA LYS A 335 15.65 -9.07 10.38
C LYS A 335 15.29 -9.27 11.84
N GLU A 336 14.07 -8.92 12.28
CA GLU A 336 13.69 -9.16 13.68
C GLU A 336 13.35 -10.63 14.00
N ALA A 337 12.91 -11.42 13.02
CA ALA A 337 12.67 -12.85 13.23
C ALA A 337 13.98 -13.60 13.50
N GLU A 338 15.06 -13.27 12.78
CA GLU A 338 16.38 -13.90 13.00
C GLU A 338 17.08 -13.38 14.24
N ALA A 339 17.01 -12.06 14.54
CA ALA A 339 17.63 -11.49 15.74
C ALA A 339 16.92 -11.89 17.04
N SER A 340 15.62 -12.16 17.02
CA SER A 340 14.87 -12.62 18.19
C SER A 340 15.13 -14.09 18.51
N ASP A 341 15.40 -14.93 17.52
CA ASP A 341 15.71 -16.35 17.72
C ASP A 341 17.17 -16.54 18.18
N ASP A 342 18.11 -15.78 17.66
CA ASP A 342 19.51 -15.78 18.13
C ASP A 342 19.64 -15.23 19.56
N ALA A 343 18.88 -14.19 19.92
CA ALA A 343 18.85 -13.66 21.28
C ALA A 343 18.19 -14.61 22.28
N LYS A 344 17.17 -15.38 21.87
CA LYS A 344 16.55 -16.43 22.69
C LYS A 344 17.43 -17.64 22.85
N GLN A 345 18.16 -18.06 21.82
CA GLN A 345 19.13 -19.17 21.88
C GLN A 345 20.37 -18.80 22.72
N ALA A 346 20.84 -17.54 22.62
CA ALA A 346 21.95 -17.05 23.45
C ALA A 346 21.56 -16.94 24.93
N LYS A 347 20.33 -16.57 25.27
CA LYS A 347 19.83 -16.56 26.65
C LYS A 347 19.55 -17.95 27.19
N ALA A 348 19.14 -18.90 26.36
CA ALA A 348 18.96 -20.30 26.76
C ALA A 348 20.29 -20.99 27.01
N LYS A 349 21.34 -20.75 26.20
CA LYS A 349 22.69 -21.24 26.44
C LYS A 349 23.33 -20.68 27.74
N LYS A 350 23.16 -19.36 28.01
CA LYS A 350 23.67 -18.76 29.25
C LYS A 350 22.97 -19.25 30.52
N LYS A 351 21.76 -19.77 30.43
CA LYS A 351 21.05 -20.38 31.58
C LYS A 351 21.47 -21.82 31.82
N ALA A 352 21.86 -22.57 30.78
CA ALA A 352 22.35 -23.93 30.91
C ALA A 352 23.80 -23.98 31.53
N ASP A 353 24.64 -22.98 31.19
CA ASP A 353 26.03 -22.88 31.69
C ASP A 353 26.14 -22.32 33.15
N THR A 354 25.02 -21.98 33.78
CA THR A 354 24.99 -21.44 35.16
C THR A 354 24.39 -22.44 36.16
N GLU A 355 23.92 -23.60 35.70
CA GLU A 355 23.34 -24.68 36.52
C GLU A 355 24.20 -25.95 36.53
N GLU A 356 25.45 -25.93 36.02
CA GLU A 356 26.54 -26.87 36.31
C GLU A 356 27.57 -26.21 37.26
#